data_46c6d523a02536aba07ca1556b4861ce
#
_entry.id   46c6d523a02536aba07ca1556b4861ce
#
_cell.length_a   1.000
_cell.length_b   1.000
_cell.length_c   1.000
_cell.angle_alpha   90.00
_cell.angle_beta   90.00
_cell.angle_gamma   90.00
#
_symmetry.space_group_name_H-M   'P 1'
#
loop_
_entity.id
_entity.type
_entity.pdbx_description
1 polymer ?
#
loop_
_entity_poly.entity_id
_entity_poly.type
_entity_poly.pdbx_seq_one_letter_code
_entity_poly.pdbx_strand_id
1 'polypeptide(L)'
;MKRYGYFLDLLKLDIEKYPVIAVVGGGGKTSLIYRLNEELQALGKKVIISTTTHMAYDPMLPLVKSTDLEQVSEMLKEHGFAAVADIEETSGKMCAIEEAALKKLVPFCDVMLIEADGAKRKPLKVPADWEPAIPDFADVVVSVIGLDCLGKPLSLIHISEPTRLALI
;
A
#
# COMPACT_ATOMS: atom_id res chain seq x y z
N MET A 1 -21.21 -8.95 -18.17
CA MET A 1 -19.86 -8.76 -17.63
C MET A 1 -19.94 -7.62 -16.61
N LYS A 2 -19.85 -7.93 -15.32
CA LYS A 2 -19.77 -6.88 -14.28
C LYS A 2 -18.45 -6.13 -14.51
N ARG A 3 -18.50 -4.86 -14.87
CA ARG A 3 -17.31 -4.00 -14.88
C ARG A 3 -16.95 -3.75 -13.41
N TYR A 4 -15.92 -4.42 -12.96
CA TYR A 4 -15.20 -4.01 -11.76
C TYR A 4 -14.59 -2.62 -12.01
N GLY A 5 -14.09 -1.96 -11.00
CA GLY A 5 -13.48 -0.65 -11.17
C GLY A 5 -12.35 -0.64 -12.21
N TYR A 6 -12.03 0.52 -12.72
CA TYR A 6 -11.08 0.67 -13.85
C TYR A 6 -9.71 0.05 -13.60
N PHE A 7 -9.12 0.25 -12.40
CA PHE A 7 -7.79 -0.29 -12.07
C PHE A 7 -7.82 -1.76 -11.69
N LEU A 8 -8.87 -2.24 -11.03
CA LEU A 8 -9.02 -3.67 -10.73
C LEU A 8 -9.05 -4.50 -12.02
N ASP A 9 -9.81 -4.06 -13.02
CA ASP A 9 -9.90 -4.74 -14.31
C ASP A 9 -8.60 -4.61 -15.12
N LEU A 10 -7.99 -3.41 -15.13
CA LEU A 10 -6.76 -3.14 -15.87
C LEU A 10 -5.58 -3.98 -15.35
N LEU A 11 -5.45 -4.08 -14.03
CA LEU A 11 -4.41 -4.86 -13.36
C LEU A 11 -4.76 -6.35 -13.27
N LYS A 12 -5.96 -6.75 -13.70
CA LYS A 12 -6.47 -8.14 -13.64
C LYS A 12 -6.39 -8.73 -12.23
N LEU A 13 -6.73 -7.93 -11.22
CA LEU A 13 -6.69 -8.35 -9.82
C LEU A 13 -7.90 -9.24 -9.51
N ASP A 14 -7.63 -10.49 -9.22
CA ASP A 14 -8.63 -11.46 -8.73
C ASP A 14 -8.66 -11.39 -7.19
N ILE A 15 -9.44 -10.45 -6.67
CA ILE A 15 -9.52 -10.17 -5.23
C ILE A 15 -10.20 -11.27 -4.41
N GLU A 16 -10.98 -12.14 -5.05
CA GLU A 16 -11.60 -13.28 -4.36
C GLU A 16 -10.57 -14.39 -4.09
N LYS A 17 -9.57 -14.50 -4.96
CA LYS A 17 -8.50 -15.48 -4.84
C LYS A 17 -7.27 -14.94 -4.12
N TYR A 18 -6.98 -13.67 -4.29
CA TYR A 18 -5.77 -12.99 -3.85
C TYR A 18 -6.12 -11.68 -3.13
N PRO A 19 -6.63 -11.76 -1.89
CA PRO A 19 -7.15 -10.60 -1.18
C PRO A 19 -6.08 -9.66 -0.62
N VAL A 20 -4.82 -10.09 -0.45
CA VAL A 20 -3.76 -9.26 0.12
C VAL A 20 -2.84 -8.73 -0.97
N ILE A 21 -2.89 -7.43 -1.21
CA ILE A 21 -2.19 -6.76 -2.30
C ILE A 21 -1.13 -5.82 -1.73
N ALA A 22 0.14 -6.11 -2.00
CA ALA A 22 1.25 -5.24 -1.68
C ALA A 22 1.59 -4.32 -2.87
N VAL A 23 1.76 -3.02 -2.62
CA VAL A 23 2.10 -2.03 -3.64
C VAL A 23 3.51 -1.50 -3.37
N VAL A 24 4.40 -1.64 -4.35
CA VAL A 24 5.83 -1.30 -4.26
C VAL A 24 6.27 -0.35 -5.38
N GLY A 25 7.52 0.11 -5.34
CA GLY A 25 8.12 0.94 -6.38
C GLY A 25 8.05 2.44 -6.12
N GLY A 26 8.07 3.25 -7.17
CA GLY A 26 8.10 4.71 -7.10
C GLY A 26 6.92 5.38 -7.79
N GLY A 27 6.58 6.61 -7.38
CA GLY A 27 5.66 7.49 -8.11
C GLY A 27 4.20 7.03 -8.21
N GLY A 28 3.39 7.28 -7.18
CA GLY A 28 1.94 7.08 -7.24
C GLY A 28 1.37 5.87 -6.49
N LYS A 29 2.16 5.15 -5.68
CA LYS A 29 1.68 4.03 -4.85
C LYS A 29 0.48 4.37 -3.99
N THR A 30 0.62 5.41 -3.17
CA THR A 30 -0.45 5.89 -2.27
C THR A 30 -1.72 6.25 -3.06
N SER A 31 -1.56 6.94 -4.20
CA SER A 31 -2.69 7.29 -5.07
C SER A 31 -3.37 6.06 -5.67
N LEU A 32 -2.59 5.04 -6.05
CA LEU A 32 -3.15 3.78 -6.55
C LEU A 32 -3.91 3.05 -5.45
N ILE A 33 -3.36 2.99 -4.22
CA ILE A 33 -4.02 2.35 -3.07
C ILE A 33 -5.37 3.02 -2.79
N TYR A 34 -5.42 4.34 -2.73
CA TYR A 34 -6.68 5.05 -2.49
C TYR A 34 -7.66 4.85 -3.64
N ARG A 35 -7.19 4.85 -4.87
CA ARG A 35 -8.06 4.57 -6.02
C ARG A 35 -8.63 3.16 -6.01
N LEU A 36 -7.81 2.15 -5.71
CA LEU A 36 -8.28 0.77 -5.53
C LEU A 36 -9.29 0.67 -4.38
N ASN A 37 -9.05 1.38 -3.26
CA ASN A 37 -9.99 1.43 -2.16
C ASN A 37 -11.36 1.99 -2.59
N GLU A 38 -11.39 3.10 -3.33
CA GLU A 38 -12.65 3.67 -3.88
C GLU A 38 -13.40 2.65 -4.76
N GLU A 39 -12.69 1.96 -5.64
CA GLU A 39 -13.27 0.95 -6.53
C GLU A 39 -13.83 -0.25 -5.75
N LEU A 40 -13.08 -0.72 -4.73
CA LEU A 40 -13.49 -1.82 -3.86
C LEU A 40 -14.71 -1.46 -3.00
N GLN A 41 -14.74 -0.25 -2.45
CA GLN A 41 -15.90 0.24 -1.69
C GLN A 41 -17.15 0.35 -2.59
N ALA A 42 -17.00 0.81 -3.83
CA ALA A 42 -18.10 0.83 -4.81
C ALA A 42 -18.66 -0.57 -5.12
N LEU A 43 -17.87 -1.62 -4.87
CA LEU A 43 -18.28 -3.02 -4.95
C LEU A 43 -18.83 -3.57 -3.62
N GLY A 44 -18.92 -2.74 -2.58
CA GLY A 44 -19.36 -3.14 -1.24
C GLY A 44 -18.35 -3.99 -0.46
N LYS A 45 -17.06 -3.96 -0.86
CA LYS A 45 -16.00 -4.69 -0.19
C LYS A 45 -15.48 -3.93 1.03
N LYS A 46 -15.16 -4.66 2.09
CA LYS A 46 -14.48 -4.14 3.28
C LYS A 46 -12.98 -4.11 3.03
N VAL A 47 -12.35 -2.95 3.19
CA VAL A 47 -10.94 -2.75 2.85
C VAL A 47 -10.12 -2.34 4.07
N ILE A 48 -8.99 -2.99 4.30
CA ILE A 48 -7.95 -2.50 5.21
C ILE A 48 -6.81 -1.90 4.39
N ILE A 49 -6.40 -0.69 4.74
CA ILE A 49 -5.23 -0.02 4.18
C ILE A 49 -4.15 0.02 5.26
N SER A 50 -2.93 -0.39 4.93
CA SER A 50 -1.79 -0.36 5.84
C SER A 50 -0.47 -0.08 5.13
N THR A 51 0.62 -0.06 5.87
CA THR A 51 1.97 0.11 5.34
C THR A 51 2.98 -0.70 6.15
N THR A 52 4.01 -1.22 5.48
CA THR A 52 5.20 -1.82 6.12
C THR A 52 6.38 -0.85 6.20
N THR A 53 6.19 0.39 5.73
CA THR A 53 7.20 1.44 5.75
C THR A 53 6.60 2.77 6.27
N HIS A 54 6.60 3.82 5.45
CA HIS A 54 5.97 5.10 5.75
C HIS A 54 5.09 5.52 4.59
N MET A 55 3.83 5.80 4.88
CA MET A 55 2.82 6.20 3.90
C MET A 55 2.27 7.58 4.28
N ALA A 56 1.95 8.42 3.30
CA ALA A 56 1.26 9.68 3.57
C ALA A 56 -0.10 9.39 4.20
N TYR A 57 -0.40 10.09 5.29
CA TYR A 57 -1.68 10.01 5.98
C TYR A 57 -2.58 11.18 5.57
N ASP A 58 -3.81 10.86 5.21
CA ASP A 58 -4.88 11.83 5.05
C ASP A 58 -5.72 11.84 6.34
N PRO A 59 -5.80 12.98 7.06
CA PRO A 59 -6.59 13.07 8.31
C PRO A 59 -8.08 12.76 8.17
N MET A 60 -8.61 12.74 6.94
CA MET A 60 -10.00 12.35 6.67
C MET A 60 -10.20 10.82 6.63
N LEU A 61 -9.13 10.04 6.65
CA LEU A 61 -9.24 8.58 6.67
C LEU A 61 -9.61 8.07 8.08
N PRO A 62 -10.48 7.05 8.17
CA PRO A 62 -10.77 6.36 9.42
C PRO A 62 -9.53 5.57 9.87
N LEU A 63 -8.69 6.18 10.71
CA LEU A 63 -7.46 5.60 11.21
C LEU A 63 -7.69 4.86 12.53
N VAL A 64 -7.22 3.61 12.57
CA VAL A 64 -7.05 2.83 13.79
C VAL A 64 -5.56 2.71 14.09
N LYS A 65 -5.10 3.29 15.22
CA LYS A 65 -3.70 3.28 15.66
C LYS A 65 -3.26 1.98 16.35
N SER A 66 -4.14 1.02 16.43
CA SER A 66 -3.86 -0.27 17.05
C SER A 66 -4.43 -1.40 16.22
N THR A 67 -3.99 -2.63 16.52
CA THR A 67 -4.60 -3.84 15.95
C THR A 67 -5.77 -4.35 16.81
N ASP A 68 -6.42 -3.48 17.54
CA ASP A 68 -7.64 -3.77 18.27
C ASP A 68 -8.73 -4.16 17.28
N LEU A 69 -9.08 -5.43 17.32
CA LEU A 69 -10.03 -6.05 16.40
C LEU A 69 -11.44 -5.43 16.51
N GLU A 70 -11.84 -4.97 17.70
CA GLU A 70 -13.14 -4.34 17.89
C GLU A 70 -13.18 -3.00 17.16
N GLN A 71 -12.18 -2.13 17.36
CA GLN A 71 -12.08 -0.85 16.70
C GLN A 71 -12.00 -1.00 15.18
N VAL A 72 -11.16 -1.93 14.69
CA VAL A 72 -11.07 -2.21 13.24
C VAL A 72 -12.42 -2.66 12.69
N SER A 73 -13.10 -3.57 13.39
CA SER A 73 -14.42 -4.06 12.96
C SER A 73 -15.49 -2.97 12.94
N GLU A 74 -15.48 -2.06 13.90
CA GLU A 74 -16.38 -0.90 13.93
C GLU A 74 -16.13 0.04 12.75
N MET A 75 -14.87 0.42 12.50
CA MET A 75 -14.50 1.26 11.36
C MET A 75 -14.91 0.63 10.02
N LEU A 76 -14.67 -0.68 9.86
CA LEU A 76 -15.09 -1.39 8.64
C LEU A 76 -16.62 -1.45 8.47
N LYS A 77 -17.39 -1.49 9.57
CA LYS A 77 -18.86 -1.46 9.50
C LYS A 77 -19.37 -0.06 9.17
N GLU A 78 -18.78 0.97 9.76
CA GLU A 78 -19.24 2.35 9.62
C GLU A 78 -18.83 2.97 8.28
N HIS A 79 -17.58 2.75 7.86
CA HIS A 79 -16.98 3.42 6.70
C HIS A 79 -16.73 2.51 5.49
N GLY A 80 -16.86 1.18 5.64
CA GLY A 80 -16.50 0.22 4.59
C GLY A 80 -15.00 0.00 4.46
N PHE A 81 -14.15 0.83 5.09
CA PHE A 81 -12.70 0.66 5.11
C PHE A 81 -12.10 1.20 6.41
N ALA A 82 -10.86 0.79 6.70
CA ALA A 82 -10.06 1.31 7.80
C ALA A 82 -8.59 1.43 7.39
N ALA A 83 -7.95 2.53 7.75
CA ALA A 83 -6.50 2.64 7.74
C ALA A 83 -5.96 2.11 9.08
N VAL A 84 -5.08 1.11 9.06
CA VAL A 84 -4.50 0.50 10.27
C VAL A 84 -2.99 0.70 10.25
N ALA A 85 -2.49 1.56 11.11
CA ALA A 85 -1.07 1.92 11.19
C ALA A 85 -0.79 2.70 12.47
N ASP A 86 0.48 2.78 12.86
CA ASP A 86 0.92 3.80 13.81
C ASP A 86 1.15 5.14 13.10
N ILE A 87 1.26 6.22 13.86
CA ILE A 87 1.61 7.55 13.34
C ILE A 87 2.96 7.96 13.89
N GLU A 88 3.89 8.24 13.00
CA GLU A 88 5.17 8.83 13.35
C GLU A 88 4.96 10.29 13.78
N GLU A 89 5.24 10.61 15.05
CA GLU A 89 4.97 11.93 15.64
C GLU A 89 5.70 13.07 14.91
N THR A 90 6.92 12.81 14.42
CA THR A 90 7.77 13.83 13.79
C THR A 90 7.32 14.22 12.39
N SER A 91 6.78 13.29 11.62
CA SER A 91 6.38 13.51 10.21
C SER A 91 4.87 13.51 9.98
N GLY A 92 4.09 13.05 10.95
CA GLY A 92 2.64 12.87 10.81
C GLY A 92 2.25 11.78 9.79
N LYS A 93 3.17 10.89 9.41
CA LYS A 93 2.90 9.83 8.47
C LYS A 93 2.45 8.56 9.17
N MET A 94 1.67 7.76 8.47
CA MET A 94 1.46 6.37 8.84
C MET A 94 2.79 5.62 8.78
N CYS A 95 3.07 4.82 9.79
CA CYS A 95 4.22 3.92 9.83
C CYS A 95 3.81 2.48 10.14
N ALA A 96 4.75 1.56 9.91
CA ALA A 96 4.51 0.14 10.04
C ALA A 96 4.07 -0.26 11.45
N ILE A 97 3.15 -1.21 11.51
CA ILE A 97 2.85 -2.00 12.70
C ILE A 97 3.50 -3.39 12.56
N GLU A 98 3.52 -4.13 13.64
CA GLU A 98 4.07 -5.50 13.62
C GLU A 98 3.36 -6.37 12.57
N GLU A 99 4.12 -7.06 11.72
CA GLU A 99 3.60 -7.88 10.63
C GLU A 99 2.66 -8.99 11.12
N ALA A 100 3.03 -9.66 12.22
CA ALA A 100 2.19 -10.70 12.81
C ALA A 100 0.84 -10.17 13.30
N ALA A 101 0.79 -8.93 13.76
CA ALA A 101 -0.43 -8.26 14.17
C ALA A 101 -1.29 -7.87 12.95
N LEU A 102 -0.64 -7.34 11.90
CA LEU A 102 -1.33 -7.01 10.64
C LEU A 102 -1.94 -8.27 9.99
N LYS A 103 -1.22 -9.39 9.98
CA LYS A 103 -1.71 -10.67 9.45
C LYS A 103 -3.01 -11.14 10.11
N LYS A 104 -3.16 -10.90 11.42
CA LYS A 104 -4.39 -11.26 12.16
C LYS A 104 -5.62 -10.49 11.70
N LEU A 105 -5.46 -9.38 11.00
CA LEU A 105 -6.57 -8.56 10.48
C LEU A 105 -7.10 -9.07 9.14
N VAL A 106 -6.38 -9.91 8.42
CA VAL A 106 -6.80 -10.42 7.09
C VAL A 106 -8.20 -11.03 7.12
N PRO A 107 -8.61 -11.87 8.12
CA PRO A 107 -9.95 -12.44 8.13
C PRO A 107 -11.09 -11.43 8.37
N PHE A 108 -10.81 -10.18 8.72
CA PHE A 108 -11.82 -9.17 9.04
C PHE A 108 -12.17 -8.25 7.85
N CYS A 109 -11.42 -8.33 6.75
CA CYS A 109 -11.67 -7.57 5.54
C CYS A 109 -11.82 -8.49 4.32
N ASP A 110 -12.40 -7.95 3.24
CA ASP A 110 -12.45 -8.65 1.96
C ASP A 110 -11.16 -8.43 1.17
N VAL A 111 -10.51 -7.27 1.34
CA VAL A 111 -9.23 -6.94 0.68
C VAL A 111 -8.34 -6.13 1.63
N MET A 112 -7.04 -6.45 1.62
CA MET A 112 -6.02 -5.68 2.32
C MET A 112 -5.05 -5.06 1.31
N LEU A 113 -4.89 -3.73 1.36
CA LEU A 113 -3.98 -2.96 0.52
C LEU A 113 -2.81 -2.47 1.38
N ILE A 114 -1.58 -2.82 1.01
CA ILE A 114 -0.38 -2.53 1.80
C ILE A 114 0.63 -1.74 0.96
N GLU A 115 1.00 -0.52 1.38
CA GLU A 115 2.18 0.16 0.82
C GLU A 115 3.44 -0.46 1.42
N ALA A 116 4.18 -1.22 0.61
CA ALA A 116 5.30 -2.04 1.08
C ALA A 116 6.67 -1.50 0.64
N ASP A 117 6.77 -0.22 0.28
CA ASP A 117 8.02 0.36 -0.19
C ASP A 117 8.07 1.89 -0.04
N GLY A 118 9.19 2.42 0.44
CA GLY A 118 9.47 3.85 0.52
C GLY A 118 10.25 4.35 -0.69
N ALA A 119 9.74 5.32 -1.45
CA ALA A 119 10.42 5.88 -2.63
C ALA A 119 10.80 7.36 -2.49
N LYS A 120 10.63 7.97 -1.30
CA LYS A 120 10.94 9.41 -1.04
C LYS A 120 10.42 10.34 -2.13
N ARG A 121 9.20 10.08 -2.64
CA ARG A 121 8.54 10.80 -3.75
C ARG A 121 9.30 10.77 -5.08
N LYS A 122 10.23 9.85 -5.28
CA LYS A 122 10.89 9.66 -6.57
C LYS A 122 10.01 8.80 -7.50
N PRO A 123 10.03 9.06 -8.80
CA PRO A 123 9.17 8.35 -9.76
C PRO A 123 9.62 6.91 -10.02
N LEU A 124 10.88 6.61 -9.78
CA LEU A 124 11.47 5.28 -9.93
C LEU A 124 12.38 4.99 -8.74
N LYS A 125 12.46 3.74 -8.33
CA LYS A 125 13.30 3.26 -7.24
C LYS A 125 14.14 2.06 -7.69
N VAL A 126 15.39 2.05 -7.27
CA VAL A 126 16.24 0.85 -7.23
C VAL A 126 16.30 0.41 -5.76
N PRO A 127 15.70 -0.73 -5.42
CA PRO A 127 15.63 -1.20 -4.04
C PRO A 127 16.98 -1.69 -3.52
N ALA A 128 17.20 -1.62 -2.22
CA ALA A 128 18.28 -2.31 -1.50
C ALA A 128 17.95 -3.80 -1.33
N ASP A 129 18.87 -4.60 -0.77
CA ASP A 129 18.67 -6.03 -0.56
C ASP A 129 17.54 -6.36 0.42
N TRP A 130 17.27 -5.46 1.37
CA TRP A 130 16.19 -5.56 2.35
C TRP A 130 14.88 -4.86 1.93
N GLU A 131 14.81 -4.38 0.70
CA GLU A 131 13.65 -3.72 0.11
C GLU A 131 13.18 -4.46 -1.14
N PRO A 132 11.89 -4.41 -1.47
CA PRO A 132 10.80 -3.84 -0.68
C PRO A 132 10.42 -4.71 0.53
N ALA A 133 9.82 -4.09 1.55
CA ALA A 133 9.35 -4.76 2.76
C ALA A 133 7.97 -5.42 2.53
N ILE A 134 7.93 -6.40 1.63
CA ILE A 134 6.71 -7.14 1.28
C ILE A 134 6.40 -8.12 2.40
N PRO A 135 5.18 -8.09 3.00
CA PRO A 135 4.80 -9.07 4.00
C PRO A 135 4.77 -10.50 3.43
N ASP A 136 5.17 -11.49 4.23
CA ASP A 136 5.16 -12.91 3.84
C ASP A 136 3.77 -13.42 3.44
N PHE A 137 2.71 -12.78 3.93
CA PHE A 137 1.33 -13.14 3.65
C PHE A 137 0.70 -12.36 2.49
N ALA A 138 1.46 -11.56 1.75
CA ALA A 138 0.96 -10.88 0.56
C ALA A 138 0.73 -11.88 -0.58
N ASP A 139 -0.45 -11.83 -1.20
CA ASP A 139 -0.83 -12.71 -2.30
C ASP A 139 -0.36 -12.18 -3.65
N VAL A 140 -0.40 -10.85 -3.83
CA VAL A 140 -0.07 -10.15 -5.08
C VAL A 140 0.81 -8.95 -4.80
N VAL A 141 1.79 -8.74 -5.68
CA VAL A 141 2.64 -7.55 -5.66
C VAL A 141 2.37 -6.72 -6.91
N VAL A 142 1.99 -5.46 -6.71
CA VAL A 142 1.81 -4.47 -7.78
C VAL A 142 2.97 -3.49 -7.75
N SER A 143 3.79 -3.47 -8.80
CA SER A 143 4.90 -2.52 -8.94
C SER A 143 4.46 -1.27 -9.68
N VAL A 144 4.74 -0.09 -9.11
CA VAL A 144 4.39 1.22 -9.66
C VAL A 144 5.65 1.96 -10.11
N ILE A 145 5.61 2.51 -11.30
CA ILE A 145 6.65 3.38 -11.86
C ILE A 145 5.98 4.67 -12.34
N GLY A 146 6.45 5.81 -11.85
CA GLY A 146 5.96 7.11 -12.32
C GLY A 146 6.47 7.42 -13.73
N LEU A 147 5.56 7.75 -14.64
CA LEU A 147 5.91 8.06 -16.05
C LEU A 147 6.80 9.30 -16.19
N ASP A 148 6.84 10.16 -15.19
CA ASP A 148 7.70 11.34 -15.13
C ASP A 148 9.21 11.02 -15.00
N CYS A 149 9.59 9.74 -14.82
CA CYS A 149 10.96 9.29 -14.92
C CYS A 149 11.46 9.13 -16.37
N LEU A 150 10.55 9.03 -17.35
CA LEU A 150 10.92 8.81 -18.74
C LEU A 150 11.72 9.99 -19.29
N GLY A 151 12.89 9.71 -19.87
CA GLY A 151 13.78 10.72 -20.41
C GLY A 151 14.48 11.61 -19.37
N LYS A 152 14.37 11.28 -18.09
CA LYS A 152 15.04 12.02 -17.00
C LYS A 152 16.37 11.38 -16.63
N PRO A 153 17.33 12.17 -16.11
CA PRO A 153 18.61 11.63 -15.65
C PRO A 153 18.42 10.72 -14.42
N LEU A 154 19.33 9.77 -14.23
CA LEU A 154 19.34 8.82 -13.11
C LEU A 154 19.33 9.49 -11.73
N SER A 155 19.74 10.74 -11.61
CA SER A 155 19.66 11.52 -10.37
C SER A 155 18.22 11.69 -9.83
N LEU A 156 17.20 11.46 -10.65
CA LEU A 156 15.79 11.47 -10.24
C LEU A 156 15.31 10.12 -9.75
N ILE A 157 16.10 9.06 -9.88
CA ILE A 157 15.82 7.73 -9.37
C ILE A 157 16.16 7.71 -7.87
N HIS A 158 15.28 7.13 -7.06
CA HIS A 158 15.62 6.81 -5.69
C HIS A 158 16.48 5.54 -5.66
N ILE A 159 17.71 5.67 -5.17
CA ILE A 159 18.63 4.55 -4.99
C ILE A 159 18.81 4.38 -3.49
N SER A 160 18.39 3.23 -2.97
CA SER A 160 18.54 2.92 -1.55
C SER A 160 19.98 2.55 -1.19
N GLU A 161 20.74 2.01 -2.18
CA GLU A 161 22.18 1.74 -2.06
C GLU A 161 22.93 2.28 -3.29
N PRO A 162 23.61 3.43 -3.16
CA PRO A 162 24.31 4.04 -4.28
C PRO A 162 25.47 3.21 -4.85
N THR A 163 26.01 2.27 -4.08
CA THR A 163 27.20 1.49 -4.46
C THR A 163 26.93 0.48 -5.59
N ARG A 164 25.69 0.06 -5.80
CA ARG A 164 25.36 -0.94 -6.84
C ARG A 164 25.28 -0.39 -8.25
N LEU A 165 25.02 0.90 -8.44
CA LEU A 165 24.98 1.50 -9.78
C LEU A 165 26.38 1.91 -10.32
N ALA A 166 27.41 1.88 -9.49
CA ALA A 166 28.78 2.14 -9.91
C ALA A 166 29.45 0.93 -10.59
N LEU A 167 28.75 -0.22 -10.70
CA LEU A 167 29.29 -1.47 -11.25
C LEU A 167 28.61 -1.90 -12.56
N ILE A 168 27.77 -1.06 -13.15
CA ILE A 168 27.22 -1.20 -14.49
C ILE A 168 27.82 -0.10 -15.35
#